data_df348eec6858b6839588e92f35eae40a
#
_entry.id   df348eec6858b6839588e92f35eae40a
#
_cell.length_a   1.000
_cell.length_b   1.000
_cell.length_c   1.000
_cell.angle_alpha   90.00
_cell.angle_beta   90.00
_cell.angle_gamma   90.00
#
_symmetry.space_group_name_H-M   'P 1'
#
loop_
_entity.id
_entity.type
_entity.pdbx_description
1 polymer ?
#
loop_
_entity_poly.entity_id
_entity_poly.type
_entity_poly.pdbx_seq_one_letter_code
_entity_poly.pdbx_strand_id
1 'polypeptide(L)'
;MLLKKPSYPINNSLLDYLERFDRISKVPIFYDDLLRFSGSINVYDKHDQDTLWVRVYYTEFERSEIDLTLMKIYSLLHSDGNLGIIKFLNVDSIDYCTFGNSKPFRIKVRNILNDNYTHFYIKRADASRVYGLELEHILSPDKINFLVYKDTLIEEHIMGIAGDVFIKTLLADCTETEKSQIAKEFVKFNERCMIRLLGDMRSYNYVIIPIHDFDQVVYRIRAIDFDQQCFEGNFKVYRPQFFKENYPMVKLVKDKLQHSSIEQYKDEVRAVLAKRIHSAENRIKRLLQIMGSDVISTDEHLNQLKLELYSYTNDLNFKKAKSMGNVMSAAFEFITRNFKNTNLFNTGF
;
A
#
# COMPACT_ATOMS: atom_id res chain seq x y z
N MET A 1 -5.98 11.29 20.12
CA MET A 1 -4.68 10.73 19.68
C MET A 1 -4.95 9.26 19.37
N LEU A 2 -4.91 8.83 18.13
CA LEU A 2 -5.03 7.40 17.82
C LEU A 2 -3.85 6.69 18.49
N LEU A 3 -4.12 5.66 19.26
CA LEU A 3 -3.09 4.84 19.88
C LEU A 3 -2.21 4.26 18.76
N LYS A 4 -0.90 4.28 18.96
CA LYS A 4 0.05 3.71 17.99
C LYS A 4 -0.28 2.23 17.80
N LYS A 5 -0.51 1.80 16.55
CA LYS A 5 -0.73 0.38 16.23
C LYS A 5 0.45 -0.45 16.74
N PRO A 6 0.22 -1.54 17.49
CA PRO A 6 1.28 -2.48 17.83
C PRO A 6 1.81 -3.17 16.57
N SER A 7 3.08 -3.58 16.60
CA SER A 7 3.66 -4.40 15.53
C SER A 7 3.27 -5.86 15.75
N TYR A 8 2.85 -6.52 14.69
CA TYR A 8 2.52 -7.94 14.67
C TYR A 8 3.63 -8.71 13.95
N PRO A 9 4.32 -9.66 14.62
CA PRO A 9 5.41 -10.39 14.00
C PRO A 9 4.90 -11.32 12.90
N ILE A 10 5.77 -11.61 11.93
CA ILE A 10 5.49 -12.61 10.89
C ILE A 10 5.65 -14.00 11.49
N ASN A 11 4.58 -14.79 11.43
CA ASN A 11 4.61 -16.18 11.91
C ASN A 11 5.18 -17.15 10.87
N ASN A 12 5.52 -18.38 11.27
CA ASN A 12 6.13 -19.37 10.39
C ASN A 12 5.22 -19.74 9.21
N SER A 13 3.92 -19.84 9.40
CA SER A 13 2.99 -20.17 8.30
C SER A 13 2.97 -19.08 7.21
N LEU A 14 3.09 -17.81 7.62
CA LEU A 14 3.22 -16.70 6.67
C LEU A 14 4.59 -16.73 5.99
N LEU A 15 5.68 -17.04 6.71
CA LEU A 15 7.01 -17.20 6.11
C LEU A 15 7.03 -18.33 5.06
N ASP A 16 6.46 -19.49 5.35
CA ASP A 16 6.36 -20.62 4.40
C ASP A 16 5.55 -20.23 3.15
N TYR A 17 4.50 -19.42 3.34
CA TYR A 17 3.74 -18.87 2.21
C TYR A 17 4.59 -17.93 1.37
N LEU A 18 5.29 -16.99 2.01
CA LEU A 18 6.12 -15.99 1.33
C LEU A 18 7.27 -16.66 0.56
N GLU A 19 7.89 -17.70 1.11
CA GLU A 19 8.92 -18.48 0.43
C GLU A 19 8.38 -19.16 -0.82
N ARG A 20 7.21 -19.77 -0.74
CA ARG A 20 6.57 -20.43 -1.88
C ARG A 20 6.26 -19.48 -3.05
N PHE A 21 6.09 -18.21 -2.78
CA PHE A 21 5.74 -17.18 -3.78
C PHE A 21 6.89 -16.20 -4.06
N ASP A 22 8.14 -16.61 -3.77
CA ASP A 22 9.37 -15.84 -4.03
C ASP A 22 9.35 -14.44 -3.39
N ARG A 23 8.83 -14.35 -2.15
CA ARG A 23 8.78 -13.13 -1.36
C ARG A 23 9.86 -13.05 -0.28
N ILE A 24 10.68 -14.09 -0.13
CA ILE A 24 11.79 -14.12 0.82
C ILE A 24 13.05 -13.64 0.13
N SER A 25 13.71 -12.64 0.72
CA SER A 25 15.01 -12.18 0.24
C SER A 25 16.07 -13.25 0.50
N LYS A 26 16.89 -13.55 -0.51
CA LYS A 26 18.09 -14.38 -0.37
C LYS A 26 19.31 -13.57 0.09
N VAL A 27 19.20 -12.26 0.08
CA VAL A 27 20.23 -11.33 0.53
C VAL A 27 19.92 -10.93 1.96
N PRO A 28 20.81 -11.24 2.93
CA PRO A 28 20.60 -10.86 4.32
C PRO A 28 20.66 -9.34 4.48
N ILE A 29 19.64 -8.80 5.13
CA ILE A 29 19.60 -7.40 5.54
C ILE A 29 18.72 -7.26 6.77
N PHE A 30 19.21 -6.55 7.79
CA PHE A 30 18.46 -6.26 8.99
C PHE A 30 18.19 -4.76 9.10
N TYR A 31 16.95 -4.42 9.35
CA TYR A 31 16.56 -3.02 9.61
C TYR A 31 17.37 -2.41 10.76
N ASP A 32 17.66 -3.19 11.81
CA ASP A 32 18.40 -2.73 12.98
C ASP A 32 19.87 -2.46 12.70
N ASP A 33 20.47 -3.13 11.71
CA ASP A 33 21.85 -2.83 11.30
C ASP A 33 21.92 -1.46 10.61
N LEU A 34 20.89 -1.08 9.84
CA LEU A 34 20.83 0.25 9.24
C LEU A 34 20.66 1.38 10.27
N LEU A 35 20.17 1.09 11.49
CA LEU A 35 20.07 2.09 12.56
C LEU A 35 21.41 2.45 13.20
N ARG A 36 22.50 1.72 12.90
CA ARG A 36 23.84 1.93 13.48
C ARG A 36 24.64 3.02 12.76
N PHE A 37 23.97 3.97 12.11
CA PHE A 37 24.66 5.08 11.43
C PHE A 37 25.43 5.96 12.43
N SER A 38 26.61 6.43 12.00
CA SER A 38 27.51 7.25 12.81
C SER A 38 27.19 8.73 12.79
N GLY A 39 26.41 9.20 11.81
CA GLY A 39 26.01 10.60 11.67
C GLY A 39 24.81 10.76 10.77
N SER A 40 24.16 11.93 10.86
CA SER A 40 23.03 12.26 9.98
C SER A 40 22.93 13.76 9.73
N ILE A 41 22.31 14.14 8.59
CA ILE A 41 22.04 15.52 8.19
C ILE A 41 20.59 15.62 7.75
N ASN A 42 19.88 16.67 8.17
CA ASN A 42 18.51 16.91 7.75
C ASN A 42 18.42 17.12 6.23
N VAL A 43 17.36 16.57 5.65
CA VAL A 43 17.05 16.73 4.22
C VAL A 43 15.93 17.77 4.08
N TYR A 44 16.24 18.86 3.38
CA TYR A 44 15.28 19.91 3.06
C TYR A 44 14.77 19.76 1.62
N ASP A 45 13.55 20.21 1.37
CA ASP A 45 12.99 20.26 0.03
C ASP A 45 13.50 21.50 -0.74
N LYS A 46 13.03 21.67 -2.00
CA LYS A 46 13.41 22.81 -2.85
C LYS A 46 12.92 24.19 -2.33
N HIS A 47 12.13 24.21 -1.27
CA HIS A 47 11.60 25.40 -0.63
C HIS A 47 12.16 25.57 0.80
N ASP A 48 13.28 24.91 1.12
CA ASP A 48 13.94 24.90 2.43
C ASP A 48 13.03 24.44 3.59
N GLN A 49 12.01 23.62 3.28
CA GLN A 49 11.17 23.00 4.31
C GLN A 49 11.77 21.67 4.76
N ASP A 50 11.76 21.43 6.07
CA ASP A 50 12.20 20.15 6.64
C ASP A 50 11.29 19.01 6.14
N THR A 51 11.88 18.04 5.48
CA THR A 51 11.15 16.88 4.94
C THR A 51 10.89 15.80 5.97
N LEU A 52 11.36 15.96 7.21
CA LEU A 52 11.37 14.94 8.26
C LEU A 52 12.17 13.68 7.91
N TRP A 53 13.04 13.80 6.91
CA TRP A 53 14.01 12.80 6.55
C TRP A 53 15.41 13.28 6.92
N VAL A 54 16.25 12.35 7.39
CA VAL A 54 17.67 12.61 7.61
C VAL A 54 18.50 11.70 6.73
N ARG A 55 19.50 12.25 6.05
CA ARG A 55 20.49 11.47 5.33
C ARG A 55 21.47 10.89 6.33
N VAL A 56 21.66 9.57 6.31
CA VAL A 56 22.50 8.89 7.28
C VAL A 56 23.84 8.48 6.69
N TYR A 57 24.88 8.43 7.53
CA TYR A 57 26.23 8.13 7.18
C TYR A 57 26.77 7.01 8.07
N TYR A 58 27.54 6.13 7.46
CA TYR A 58 28.21 5.00 8.12
C TYR A 58 29.73 5.19 8.00
N THR A 59 30.50 4.42 8.75
CA THR A 59 31.94 4.33 8.52
C THR A 59 32.22 3.78 7.10
N GLU A 60 33.40 4.09 6.53
CA GLU A 60 33.71 3.68 5.16
C GLU A 60 33.61 2.17 4.93
N PHE A 61 34.06 1.38 5.92
CA PHE A 61 33.98 -0.07 5.86
C PHE A 61 32.51 -0.56 5.86
N GLU A 62 31.70 -0.14 6.83
CA GLU A 62 30.28 -0.49 6.91
C GLU A 62 29.52 -0.03 5.68
N ARG A 63 29.81 1.17 5.19
CA ARG A 63 29.16 1.73 3.99
C ARG A 63 29.36 0.84 2.78
N SER A 64 30.59 0.35 2.55
CA SER A 64 30.90 -0.51 1.41
C SER A 64 30.12 -1.83 1.44
N GLU A 65 29.98 -2.45 2.62
CA GLU A 65 29.19 -3.69 2.79
C GLU A 65 27.69 -3.44 2.62
N ILE A 66 27.18 -2.35 3.20
CA ILE A 66 25.77 -1.94 3.08
C ILE A 66 25.44 -1.67 1.61
N ASP A 67 26.24 -0.89 0.91
CA ASP A 67 26.01 -0.53 -0.49
C ASP A 67 25.96 -1.77 -1.39
N LEU A 68 26.88 -2.71 -1.22
CA LEU A 68 26.87 -3.97 -1.97
C LEU A 68 25.59 -4.78 -1.69
N THR A 69 25.16 -4.82 -0.44
CA THR A 69 23.92 -5.50 -0.03
C THR A 69 22.71 -4.84 -0.66
N LEU A 70 22.63 -3.51 -0.62
CA LEU A 70 21.52 -2.74 -1.19
C LEU A 70 21.45 -2.85 -2.72
N MET A 71 22.58 -2.89 -3.42
CA MET A 71 22.64 -3.13 -4.87
C MET A 71 22.15 -4.54 -5.23
N LYS A 72 22.47 -5.57 -4.44
CA LYS A 72 21.93 -6.92 -4.62
C LYS A 72 20.42 -6.96 -4.42
N ILE A 73 19.90 -6.26 -3.40
CA ILE A 73 18.45 -6.12 -3.15
C ILE A 73 17.76 -5.41 -4.33
N TYR A 74 18.35 -4.33 -4.83
CA TYR A 74 17.86 -3.66 -6.03
C TYR A 74 17.71 -4.64 -7.20
N SER A 75 18.73 -5.48 -7.43
CA SER A 75 18.69 -6.51 -8.49
C SER A 75 17.53 -7.50 -8.29
N LEU A 76 17.24 -7.92 -7.06
CA LEU A 76 16.11 -8.81 -6.75
C LEU A 76 14.76 -8.14 -7.02
N LEU A 77 14.62 -6.85 -6.73
CA LEU A 77 13.36 -6.12 -6.91
C LEU A 77 13.06 -5.77 -8.38
N HIS A 78 14.12 -5.45 -9.18
CA HIS A 78 13.96 -4.80 -10.47
C HIS A 78 14.57 -5.56 -11.66
N SER A 79 15.30 -6.64 -11.43
CA SER A 79 16.06 -7.34 -12.48
C SER A 79 16.11 -8.86 -12.27
N ASP A 80 15.10 -9.43 -11.65
CA ASP A 80 14.97 -10.88 -11.39
C ASP A 80 16.24 -11.49 -10.76
N GLY A 81 16.98 -10.71 -9.97
CA GLY A 81 18.21 -11.15 -9.31
C GLY A 81 19.45 -11.21 -10.21
N ASN A 82 19.44 -10.56 -11.36
CA ASN A 82 20.62 -10.50 -12.25
C ASN A 82 21.75 -9.71 -11.60
N LEU A 83 22.75 -10.41 -11.06
CA LEU A 83 23.91 -9.81 -10.42
C LEU A 83 24.86 -9.07 -11.40
N GLY A 84 24.75 -9.33 -12.71
CA GLY A 84 25.56 -8.65 -13.74
C GLY A 84 25.33 -7.13 -13.82
N ILE A 85 24.19 -6.64 -13.32
CA ILE A 85 23.89 -5.22 -13.30
C ILE A 85 24.56 -4.46 -12.16
N ILE A 86 25.01 -5.14 -11.11
CA ILE A 86 25.55 -4.51 -9.88
C ILE A 86 26.70 -3.55 -10.19
N LYS A 87 27.58 -3.90 -11.12
CA LYS A 87 28.70 -3.03 -11.56
C LYS A 87 28.26 -1.70 -12.17
N PHE A 88 26.99 -1.56 -12.53
CA PHE A 88 26.41 -0.34 -13.09
C PHE A 88 25.50 0.38 -12.09
N LEU A 89 25.44 -0.08 -10.84
CA LEU A 89 24.65 0.53 -9.79
C LEU A 89 25.51 1.28 -8.79
N ASN A 90 24.98 2.35 -8.25
CA ASN A 90 25.58 3.10 -7.15
C ASN A 90 24.50 3.48 -6.14
N VAL A 91 24.75 3.26 -4.85
CA VAL A 91 23.86 3.74 -3.78
C VAL A 91 24.16 5.22 -3.54
N ASP A 92 23.30 6.08 -4.06
CA ASP A 92 23.46 7.52 -4.01
C ASP A 92 23.19 8.09 -2.60
N SER A 93 22.14 7.62 -1.96
CA SER A 93 21.82 8.00 -0.58
C SER A 93 21.01 6.95 0.17
N ILE A 94 21.14 7.00 1.50
CA ILE A 94 20.33 6.29 2.46
C ILE A 94 19.72 7.36 3.36
N ASP A 95 18.40 7.54 3.31
CA ASP A 95 17.68 8.53 4.09
C ASP A 95 16.76 7.80 5.10
N TYR A 96 16.76 8.24 6.35
CA TYR A 96 15.93 7.70 7.43
C TYR A 96 14.79 8.64 7.76
N CYS A 97 13.58 8.13 7.85
CA CYS A 97 12.41 8.92 8.24
C CYS A 97 12.32 9.02 9.76
N THR A 98 12.36 10.23 10.28
CA THR A 98 12.26 10.49 11.74
C THR A 98 10.82 10.50 12.22
N PHE A 99 9.87 10.57 11.31
CA PHE A 99 8.44 10.69 11.57
C PHE A 99 7.68 9.39 11.25
N GLY A 100 6.49 9.26 11.81
CA GLY A 100 5.58 8.13 11.56
C GLY A 100 5.92 6.86 12.35
N ASN A 101 5.08 5.85 12.19
CA ASN A 101 5.16 4.60 12.96
C ASN A 101 6.25 3.66 12.45
N SER A 102 6.40 3.54 11.15
CA SER A 102 7.28 2.57 10.51
C SER A 102 8.72 3.03 10.36
N LYS A 103 8.97 4.35 10.46
CA LYS A 103 10.30 4.97 10.36
C LYS A 103 11.17 4.30 9.28
N PRO A 104 10.78 4.34 8.01
CA PRO A 104 11.47 3.64 6.94
C PRO A 104 12.84 4.25 6.65
N PHE A 105 13.74 3.42 6.13
CA PHE A 105 14.85 3.88 5.30
C PHE A 105 14.39 3.98 3.86
N ARG A 106 14.74 5.07 3.18
CA ARG A 106 14.59 5.26 1.74
C ARG A 106 15.96 5.14 1.11
N ILE A 107 16.11 4.16 0.24
CA ILE A 107 17.35 3.88 -0.46
C ILE A 107 17.25 4.45 -1.87
N LYS A 108 18.17 5.31 -2.26
CA LYS A 108 18.26 5.86 -3.60
C LYS A 108 19.41 5.19 -4.35
N VAL A 109 19.10 4.47 -5.42
CA VAL A 109 20.07 3.79 -6.27
C VAL A 109 20.07 4.44 -7.63
N ARG A 110 21.27 4.73 -8.13
CA ARG A 110 21.52 5.27 -9.48
C ARG A 110 22.05 4.18 -10.38
N ASN A 111 21.48 4.06 -11.57
CA ASN A 111 22.08 3.30 -12.65
C ASN A 111 23.02 4.23 -13.44
N ILE A 112 24.32 3.97 -13.38
CA ILE A 112 25.35 4.82 -13.98
C ILE A 112 25.38 4.78 -15.51
N LEU A 113 24.70 3.83 -16.16
CA LEU A 113 24.63 3.76 -17.62
C LEU A 113 23.67 4.79 -18.23
N ASN A 114 22.62 5.14 -17.51
CA ASN A 114 21.56 6.01 -18.02
C ASN A 114 21.15 7.13 -17.04
N ASP A 115 21.89 7.28 -15.94
CA ASP A 115 21.63 8.24 -14.87
C ASP A 115 20.21 8.18 -14.25
N ASN A 116 19.49 7.09 -14.44
CA ASN A 116 18.18 6.90 -13.82
C ASN A 116 18.31 6.55 -12.36
N TYR A 117 17.43 7.15 -11.55
CA TYR A 117 17.33 6.90 -10.13
C TYR A 117 16.09 6.08 -9.81
N THR A 118 16.27 5.10 -8.95
CA THR A 118 15.17 4.30 -8.40
C THR A 118 15.26 4.30 -6.89
N HIS A 119 14.11 4.28 -6.24
CA HIS A 119 14.03 4.19 -4.79
C HIS A 119 13.42 2.85 -4.38
N PHE A 120 13.77 2.39 -3.18
CA PHE A 120 13.04 1.38 -2.45
C PHE A 120 13.11 1.67 -0.95
N TYR A 121 12.24 1.03 -0.18
CA TYR A 121 12.14 1.28 1.25
C TYR A 121 12.49 0.04 2.04
N ILE A 122 13.17 0.23 3.20
CA ILE A 122 13.44 -0.82 4.17
C ILE A 122 12.77 -0.42 5.47
N LYS A 123 11.96 -1.33 6.02
CA LYS A 123 11.14 -1.12 7.21
C LYS A 123 11.23 -2.34 8.14
N ARG A 124 10.79 -2.19 9.39
CA ARG A 124 10.48 -3.37 10.20
C ARG A 124 9.28 -4.09 9.58
N ALA A 125 9.38 -5.41 9.50
CA ALA A 125 8.28 -6.22 9.02
C ALA A 125 7.13 -6.22 10.04
N ASP A 126 5.91 -6.18 9.51
CA ASP A 126 4.65 -6.26 10.24
C ASP A 126 3.70 -7.14 9.45
N ALA A 127 3.10 -8.15 10.08
CA ALA A 127 2.26 -9.12 9.39
C ALA A 127 1.07 -8.47 8.67
N SER A 128 0.40 -7.50 9.29
CA SER A 128 -0.73 -6.78 8.68
C SER A 128 -0.29 -6.09 7.39
N ARG A 129 0.88 -5.41 7.40
CA ARG A 129 1.45 -4.75 6.20
C ARG A 129 1.80 -5.77 5.12
N VAL A 130 2.39 -6.89 5.47
CA VAL A 130 2.76 -7.95 4.51
C VAL A 130 1.51 -8.56 3.86
N TYR A 131 0.44 -8.80 4.61
CA TYR A 131 -0.84 -9.20 4.05
C TYR A 131 -1.39 -8.16 3.07
N GLY A 132 -1.31 -6.87 3.43
CA GLY A 132 -1.76 -5.77 2.56
C GLY A 132 -1.00 -5.70 1.24
N LEU A 133 0.33 -5.80 1.29
CA LEU A 133 1.21 -5.81 0.11
C LEU A 133 0.93 -7.02 -0.79
N GLU A 134 0.75 -8.19 -0.20
CA GLU A 134 0.46 -9.41 -0.96
C GLU A 134 -0.92 -9.34 -1.62
N LEU A 135 -1.94 -8.83 -0.93
CA LEU A 135 -3.26 -8.57 -1.50
C LEU A 135 -3.21 -7.52 -2.61
N GLU A 136 -2.40 -6.44 -2.44
CA GLU A 136 -2.17 -5.46 -3.51
C GLU A 136 -1.54 -6.12 -4.73
N HIS A 137 -0.49 -6.91 -4.52
CA HIS A 137 0.20 -7.60 -5.61
C HIS A 137 -0.73 -8.53 -6.42
N ILE A 138 -1.63 -9.25 -5.74
CA ILE A 138 -2.54 -10.21 -6.38
C ILE A 138 -3.72 -9.49 -7.05
N LEU A 139 -4.30 -8.51 -6.38
CA LEU A 139 -5.59 -7.93 -6.77
C LEU A 139 -5.49 -6.63 -7.58
N SER A 140 -4.36 -5.91 -7.51
CA SER A 140 -4.18 -4.69 -8.28
C SER A 140 -3.74 -4.99 -9.72
N PRO A 141 -4.16 -4.18 -10.70
CA PRO A 141 -3.58 -4.22 -12.05
C PRO A 141 -2.09 -3.85 -12.04
N ASP A 142 -1.71 -2.97 -11.15
CA ASP A 142 -0.35 -2.46 -10.98
C ASP A 142 0.30 -3.22 -9.82
N LYS A 143 1.03 -4.28 -10.15
CA LYS A 143 1.72 -5.11 -9.16
C LYS A 143 2.70 -4.28 -8.34
N ILE A 144 2.90 -4.67 -7.09
CA ILE A 144 3.96 -4.14 -6.22
C ILE A 144 4.93 -5.27 -5.90
N ASN A 145 6.23 -4.99 -5.98
CA ASN A 145 7.25 -5.91 -5.55
C ASN A 145 7.68 -5.60 -4.12
N PHE A 146 7.80 -6.64 -3.34
CA PHE A 146 8.31 -6.57 -1.99
C PHE A 146 9.02 -7.87 -1.63
N LEU A 147 9.93 -7.79 -0.67
CA LEU A 147 10.66 -8.93 -0.13
C LEU A 147 10.68 -8.84 1.39
N VAL A 148 10.76 -9.99 2.04
CA VAL A 148 10.90 -10.11 3.48
C VAL A 148 12.19 -10.86 3.78
N TYR A 149 12.95 -10.38 4.77
CA TYR A 149 14.06 -11.10 5.36
C TYR A 149 13.94 -11.05 6.88
N LYS A 150 13.50 -12.15 7.48
CA LYS A 150 13.22 -12.23 8.93
C LYS A 150 12.23 -11.11 9.35
N ASP A 151 12.69 -10.17 10.17
CA ASP A 151 11.91 -9.02 10.68
C ASP A 151 12.07 -7.74 9.83
N THR A 152 12.67 -7.86 8.67
CA THR A 152 12.91 -6.76 7.73
C THR A 152 12.03 -6.89 6.50
N LEU A 153 11.32 -5.83 6.17
CA LEU A 153 10.50 -5.69 4.97
C LEU A 153 11.16 -4.71 4.01
N ILE A 154 11.23 -5.11 2.75
CA ILE A 154 11.76 -4.33 1.64
C ILE A 154 10.63 -4.10 0.64
N GLU A 155 10.32 -2.84 0.32
CA GLU A 155 9.22 -2.47 -0.58
C GLU A 155 9.76 -1.63 -1.74
N GLU A 156 9.30 -1.90 -2.96
CA GLU A 156 9.59 -1.01 -4.08
C GLU A 156 8.91 0.34 -3.91
N HIS A 157 9.49 1.38 -4.50
CA HIS A 157 8.90 2.71 -4.54
C HIS A 157 7.83 2.79 -5.62
N ILE A 158 6.64 3.20 -5.25
CA ILE A 158 5.57 3.53 -6.19
C ILE A 158 5.74 4.98 -6.62
N MET A 159 6.17 5.20 -7.87
CA MET A 159 6.31 6.54 -8.42
C MET A 159 4.95 7.21 -8.57
N GLY A 160 4.88 8.48 -8.18
CA GLY A 160 3.68 9.30 -8.26
C GLY A 160 3.80 10.55 -7.41
N ILE A 161 2.79 11.39 -7.47
CA ILE A 161 2.70 12.62 -6.68
C ILE A 161 1.88 12.30 -5.44
N ALA A 162 2.42 12.55 -4.23
CA ALA A 162 1.68 12.34 -3.00
C ALA A 162 0.33 13.08 -3.05
N GLY A 163 -0.74 12.43 -2.61
CA GLY A 163 -2.09 12.95 -2.80
C GLY A 163 -2.32 14.31 -2.12
N ASP A 164 -1.72 14.53 -0.94
CA ASP A 164 -1.77 15.83 -0.25
C ASP A 164 -1.06 16.93 -1.03
N VAL A 165 0.10 16.64 -1.61
CA VAL A 165 0.85 17.57 -2.49
C VAL A 165 0.03 17.84 -3.74
N PHE A 166 -0.50 16.81 -4.40
CA PHE A 166 -1.31 16.97 -5.60
C PHE A 166 -2.55 17.84 -5.35
N ILE A 167 -3.29 17.57 -4.27
CA ILE A 167 -4.47 18.35 -3.89
C ILE A 167 -4.11 19.80 -3.63
N LYS A 168 -2.98 20.07 -2.98
CA LYS A 168 -2.56 21.42 -2.62
C LYS A 168 -2.01 22.23 -3.79
N THR A 169 -1.30 21.58 -4.72
CA THR A 169 -0.46 22.30 -5.71
C THR A 169 -0.92 22.15 -7.15
N LEU A 170 -1.59 21.05 -7.52
CA LEU A 170 -1.90 20.74 -8.91
C LEU A 170 -3.38 20.63 -9.23
N LEU A 171 -4.21 20.22 -8.27
CA LEU A 171 -5.63 19.95 -8.52
C LEU A 171 -6.39 21.18 -9.06
N ALA A 172 -6.01 22.39 -8.61
CA ALA A 172 -6.66 23.63 -9.05
C ALA A 172 -6.43 23.89 -10.55
N ASP A 173 -5.23 23.59 -11.04
CA ASP A 173 -4.78 23.87 -12.40
C ASP A 173 -5.21 22.79 -13.42
N CYS A 174 -5.75 21.66 -12.95
CA CYS A 174 -6.28 20.63 -13.82
C CYS A 174 -7.46 21.15 -14.66
N THR A 175 -7.52 20.70 -15.91
CA THR A 175 -8.66 20.95 -16.81
C THR A 175 -9.94 20.27 -16.29
N GLU A 176 -11.09 20.65 -16.81
CA GLU A 176 -12.39 20.06 -16.42
C GLU A 176 -12.47 18.55 -16.74
N THR A 177 -11.84 18.14 -17.85
CA THR A 177 -11.75 16.73 -18.24
C THR A 177 -10.87 15.95 -17.26
N GLU A 178 -9.70 16.49 -16.91
CA GLU A 178 -8.80 15.88 -15.92
C GLU A 178 -9.46 15.78 -14.55
N LYS A 179 -10.15 16.84 -14.10
CA LYS A 179 -10.93 16.84 -12.86
C LYS A 179 -11.97 15.71 -12.83
N SER A 180 -12.65 15.47 -13.96
CA SER A 180 -13.61 14.37 -14.08
C SER A 180 -12.95 13.00 -14.03
N GLN A 181 -11.77 12.83 -14.65
CA GLN A 181 -10.97 11.60 -14.58
C GLN A 181 -10.45 11.33 -13.17
N ILE A 182 -9.96 12.36 -12.48
CA ILE A 182 -9.51 12.27 -11.09
C ILE A 182 -10.66 11.87 -10.17
N ALA A 183 -11.84 12.49 -10.33
CA ALA A 183 -13.05 12.16 -9.57
C ALA A 183 -13.44 10.69 -9.76
N LYS A 184 -13.49 10.21 -11.01
CA LYS A 184 -13.75 8.81 -11.36
C LYS A 184 -12.76 7.88 -10.67
N GLU A 185 -11.46 8.19 -10.75
CA GLU A 185 -10.42 7.33 -10.16
C GLU A 185 -10.48 7.33 -8.63
N PHE A 186 -10.84 8.48 -8.00
CA PHE A 186 -11.02 8.52 -6.56
C PHE A 186 -12.20 7.65 -6.07
N VAL A 187 -13.31 7.61 -6.82
CA VAL A 187 -14.42 6.66 -6.55
C VAL A 187 -13.91 5.23 -6.62
N LYS A 188 -13.17 4.88 -7.68
CA LYS A 188 -12.60 3.54 -7.85
C LYS A 188 -11.61 3.18 -6.76
N PHE A 189 -10.76 4.13 -6.36
CA PHE A 189 -9.80 3.94 -5.26
C PHE A 189 -10.51 3.69 -3.92
N ASN A 190 -11.51 4.51 -3.61
CA ASN A 190 -12.31 4.34 -2.39
C ASN A 190 -12.95 2.95 -2.31
N GLU A 191 -13.54 2.47 -3.41
CA GLU A 191 -14.17 1.15 -3.48
C GLU A 191 -13.13 0.02 -3.33
N ARG A 192 -11.95 0.14 -3.97
CA ARG A 192 -10.84 -0.82 -3.79
C ARG A 192 -10.39 -0.93 -2.34
N CYS A 193 -10.20 0.19 -1.66
CA CYS A 193 -9.77 0.21 -0.26
C CYS A 193 -10.82 -0.42 0.66
N MET A 194 -12.09 -0.08 0.46
CA MET A 194 -13.21 -0.61 1.23
C MET A 194 -13.31 -2.14 1.12
N ILE A 195 -13.30 -2.68 -0.10
CA ILE A 195 -13.46 -4.13 -0.32
C ILE A 195 -12.30 -4.93 0.27
N ARG A 196 -11.08 -4.38 0.15
CA ARG A 196 -9.87 -5.03 0.65
C ARG A 196 -9.59 -4.76 2.13
N LEU A 197 -10.44 -3.99 2.79
CA LEU A 197 -10.25 -3.54 4.16
C LEU A 197 -8.83 -2.93 4.37
N LEU A 198 -8.40 -2.08 3.44
CA LEU A 198 -7.19 -1.31 3.54
C LEU A 198 -7.51 0.05 4.14
N GLY A 199 -7.12 0.25 5.41
CA GLY A 199 -7.47 1.42 6.19
C GLY A 199 -6.50 2.59 6.07
N ASP A 200 -6.89 3.71 6.69
CA ASP A 200 -6.09 4.94 6.86
C ASP A 200 -5.57 5.57 5.56
N MET A 201 -6.35 5.47 4.47
CA MET A 201 -5.99 6.07 3.19
C MET A 201 -6.25 7.58 3.18
N ARG A 202 -5.51 8.32 4.03
CA ARG A 202 -5.40 9.78 4.01
C ARG A 202 -4.63 10.24 2.78
N SER A 203 -4.72 11.50 2.43
CA SER A 203 -4.12 12.02 1.20
C SER A 203 -2.59 11.81 1.08
N TYR A 204 -1.88 11.66 2.19
CA TYR A 204 -0.44 11.38 2.20
C TYR A 204 -0.10 9.87 2.18
N ASN A 205 -1.09 8.98 2.26
CA ASN A 205 -0.92 7.51 2.22
C ASN A 205 -1.23 6.90 0.84
N TYR A 206 -1.43 7.74 -0.17
CA TYR A 206 -1.55 7.33 -1.56
C TYR A 206 -0.86 8.32 -2.50
N VAL A 207 -0.56 7.88 -3.71
CA VAL A 207 -0.03 8.72 -4.78
C VAL A 207 -1.00 8.81 -5.95
N ILE A 208 -0.95 9.95 -6.64
CA ILE A 208 -1.65 10.21 -7.89
C ILE A 208 -0.64 10.16 -9.02
N ILE A 209 -0.90 9.31 -10.02
CA ILE A 209 -0.01 9.04 -11.14
C ILE A 209 -0.68 9.55 -12.41
N PRO A 210 -0.21 10.66 -13.00
CA PRO A 210 -0.64 11.06 -14.32
C PRO A 210 0.00 10.16 -15.38
N ILE A 211 -0.81 9.60 -16.26
CA ILE A 211 -0.38 8.77 -17.39
C ILE A 211 -0.78 9.52 -18.66
N HIS A 212 0.22 9.94 -19.41
CA HIS A 212 0.01 10.60 -20.69
C HIS A 212 -0.28 9.54 -21.77
N ASP A 213 -1.45 9.61 -22.36
CA ASP A 213 -1.91 8.74 -23.44
C ASP A 213 -2.36 9.59 -24.62
N PHE A 214 -1.48 9.76 -25.61
CA PHE A 214 -1.67 10.62 -26.78
C PHE A 214 -2.20 12.02 -26.39
N ASP A 215 -3.48 12.28 -26.60
CA ASP A 215 -4.12 13.59 -26.42
C ASP A 215 -4.77 13.79 -25.06
N GLN A 216 -4.67 12.81 -24.16
CA GLN A 216 -5.29 12.87 -22.84
C GLN A 216 -4.38 12.42 -21.71
N VAL A 217 -4.66 12.94 -20.52
CA VAL A 217 -4.02 12.48 -19.29
C VAL A 217 -5.01 11.62 -18.51
N VAL A 218 -4.63 10.39 -18.23
CA VAL A 218 -5.39 9.47 -17.38
C VAL A 218 -4.72 9.43 -16.01
N TYR A 219 -5.51 9.50 -14.95
CA TYR A 219 -5.00 9.50 -13.59
C TYR A 219 -5.25 8.15 -12.93
N ARG A 220 -4.25 7.66 -12.18
CA ARG A 220 -4.38 6.49 -11.31
C ARG A 220 -4.06 6.88 -9.88
N ILE A 221 -4.78 6.30 -8.92
CA ILE A 221 -4.50 6.45 -7.49
C ILE A 221 -4.05 5.11 -6.94
N ARG A 222 -2.87 5.09 -6.30
CA ARG A 222 -2.28 3.89 -5.69
C ARG A 222 -1.95 4.13 -4.22
N ALA A 223 -2.33 3.19 -3.37
CA ALA A 223 -1.90 3.17 -1.97
C ALA A 223 -0.39 2.98 -1.88
N ILE A 224 0.25 3.64 -0.91
CA ILE A 224 1.69 3.51 -0.59
C ILE A 224 1.93 3.12 0.86
N ASP A 225 0.90 3.07 1.68
CA ASP A 225 0.98 2.57 3.04
C ASP A 225 -0.04 1.44 3.26
N PHE A 226 0.44 0.32 3.78
CA PHE A 226 -0.33 -0.90 4.02
C PHE A 226 -0.42 -1.27 5.50
N ASP A 227 -0.03 -0.37 6.40
CA ASP A 227 0.01 -0.61 7.85
C ASP A 227 -1.35 -0.99 8.43
N GLN A 228 -2.41 -0.40 7.90
CA GLN A 228 -3.76 -0.52 8.42
C GLN A 228 -4.60 -1.58 7.68
N GLN A 229 -3.92 -2.60 7.10
CA GLN A 229 -4.62 -3.72 6.48
C GLN A 229 -5.37 -4.54 7.54
N CYS A 230 -6.70 -4.57 7.48
CA CYS A 230 -7.56 -5.34 8.41
C CYS A 230 -7.23 -5.13 9.90
N PHE A 231 -6.87 -3.93 10.31
CA PHE A 231 -6.49 -3.66 11.70
C PHE A 231 -7.61 -3.00 12.51
N GLU A 232 -8.27 -1.98 11.96
CA GLU A 232 -9.22 -1.15 12.65
C GLU A 232 -10.62 -1.79 12.80
N GLY A 233 -11.30 -1.49 13.89
CA GLY A 233 -12.67 -1.93 14.14
C GLY A 233 -13.71 -1.08 13.42
N ASN A 234 -13.45 0.21 13.25
CA ASN A 234 -14.39 1.14 12.61
C ASN A 234 -14.33 1.02 11.09
N PHE A 235 -15.42 0.60 10.48
CA PHE A 235 -15.50 0.41 9.02
C PHE A 235 -15.25 1.70 8.20
N LYS A 236 -15.51 2.88 8.78
CA LYS A 236 -15.24 4.16 8.11
C LYS A 236 -13.75 4.37 7.80
N VAL A 237 -12.85 3.78 8.58
CA VAL A 237 -11.39 3.87 8.36
C VAL A 237 -10.95 3.25 7.03
N TYR A 238 -11.72 2.28 6.51
CA TYR A 238 -11.47 1.64 5.20
C TYR A 238 -12.06 2.40 4.01
N ARG A 239 -12.60 3.58 4.26
CA ARG A 239 -13.28 4.40 3.26
C ARG A 239 -12.59 5.77 3.16
N PRO A 240 -11.68 5.97 2.21
CA PRO A 240 -10.90 7.19 2.04
C PRO A 240 -11.71 8.49 2.08
N GLN A 241 -12.95 8.44 1.62
CA GLN A 241 -13.86 9.60 1.60
C GLN A 241 -14.19 10.19 2.98
N PHE A 242 -13.96 9.47 4.07
CA PHE A 242 -14.27 9.96 5.43
C PHE A 242 -13.10 10.68 6.10
N PHE A 243 -11.93 10.68 5.49
CA PHE A 243 -10.81 11.47 6.00
C PHE A 243 -10.93 12.92 5.55
N LYS A 244 -10.76 13.85 6.49
CA LYS A 244 -10.86 15.30 6.22
C LYS A 244 -9.85 15.78 5.18
N GLU A 245 -8.69 15.17 5.12
CA GLU A 245 -7.62 15.45 4.16
C GLU A 245 -8.07 15.19 2.71
N ASN A 246 -9.03 14.27 2.53
CA ASN A 246 -9.59 13.91 1.22
C ASN A 246 -10.83 14.74 0.84
N TYR A 247 -11.25 15.69 1.68
CA TYR A 247 -12.45 16.50 1.40
C TYR A 247 -12.45 17.17 0.02
N PRO A 248 -11.32 17.74 -0.49
CA PRO A 248 -11.30 18.29 -1.84
C PRO A 248 -11.61 17.26 -2.92
N MET A 249 -11.15 16.00 -2.75
CA MET A 249 -11.46 14.90 -3.68
C MET A 249 -12.92 14.50 -3.60
N VAL A 250 -13.51 14.44 -2.40
CA VAL A 250 -14.93 14.15 -2.20
C VAL A 250 -15.80 15.26 -2.82
N LYS A 251 -15.43 16.53 -2.64
CA LYS A 251 -16.10 17.65 -3.28
C LYS A 251 -16.05 17.53 -4.81
N LEU A 252 -14.87 17.21 -5.33
CA LEU A 252 -14.68 17.02 -6.78
C LEU A 252 -15.61 15.92 -7.34
N VAL A 253 -15.74 14.78 -6.63
CA VAL A 253 -16.69 13.72 -7.02
C VAL A 253 -18.12 14.24 -7.09
N LYS A 254 -18.56 14.97 -6.06
CA LYS A 254 -19.93 15.55 -6.02
C LYS A 254 -20.18 16.57 -7.13
N ASP A 255 -19.16 17.37 -7.45
CA ASP A 255 -19.27 18.44 -8.44
C ASP A 255 -19.22 17.92 -9.89
N LYS A 256 -18.51 16.79 -10.14
CA LYS A 256 -18.22 16.30 -11.50
C LYS A 256 -18.98 15.05 -11.91
N LEU A 257 -19.50 14.26 -10.97
CA LEU A 257 -20.10 12.97 -11.29
C LEU A 257 -21.57 12.91 -10.87
N GLN A 258 -22.37 12.31 -11.72
CA GLN A 258 -23.76 11.94 -11.40
C GLN A 258 -23.78 10.65 -10.56
N HIS A 259 -24.79 10.49 -9.74
CA HIS A 259 -24.95 9.31 -8.88
C HIS A 259 -24.88 7.99 -9.68
N SER A 260 -25.54 7.91 -10.83
CA SER A 260 -25.52 6.73 -11.70
C SER A 260 -24.10 6.38 -12.17
N SER A 261 -23.28 7.38 -12.50
CA SER A 261 -21.88 7.19 -12.91
C SER A 261 -21.02 6.70 -11.74
N ILE A 262 -21.27 7.22 -10.53
CA ILE A 262 -20.57 6.77 -9.32
C ILE A 262 -20.84 5.29 -9.08
N GLU A 263 -22.11 4.85 -9.13
CA GLU A 263 -22.46 3.44 -8.95
C GLU A 263 -21.85 2.56 -10.05
N GLN A 264 -21.88 3.00 -11.31
CA GLN A 264 -21.23 2.28 -12.41
C GLN A 264 -19.72 2.06 -12.13
N TYR A 265 -19.00 3.09 -11.67
CA TYR A 265 -17.56 2.96 -11.38
C TYR A 265 -17.26 2.03 -10.20
N LYS A 266 -18.12 2.00 -9.19
CA LYS A 266 -18.05 1.02 -8.10
C LYS A 266 -18.27 -0.40 -8.63
N ASP A 267 -19.27 -0.61 -9.46
CA ASP A 267 -19.59 -1.91 -10.07
C ASP A 267 -18.43 -2.42 -10.95
N GLU A 268 -17.80 -1.54 -11.72
CA GLU A 268 -16.59 -1.87 -12.48
C GLU A 268 -15.48 -2.41 -11.58
N VAL A 269 -15.23 -1.75 -10.44
CA VAL A 269 -14.22 -2.18 -9.46
C VAL A 269 -14.58 -3.53 -8.85
N ARG A 270 -15.83 -3.71 -8.42
CA ARG A 270 -16.35 -4.97 -7.84
C ARG A 270 -16.18 -6.12 -8.80
N ALA A 271 -16.57 -5.93 -10.07
CA ALA A 271 -16.45 -6.93 -11.11
C ALA A 271 -14.99 -7.30 -11.40
N VAL A 272 -14.09 -6.31 -11.45
CA VAL A 272 -12.65 -6.55 -11.66
C VAL A 272 -12.05 -7.30 -10.47
N LEU A 273 -12.36 -6.91 -9.24
CA LEU A 273 -11.86 -7.60 -8.05
C LEU A 273 -12.39 -9.04 -7.97
N ALA A 274 -13.70 -9.27 -8.21
CA ALA A 274 -14.27 -10.60 -8.23
C ALA A 274 -13.58 -11.52 -9.25
N LYS A 275 -13.31 -11.02 -10.47
CA LYS A 275 -12.56 -11.76 -11.50
C LYS A 275 -11.14 -12.09 -11.06
N ARG A 276 -10.42 -11.14 -10.43
CA ARG A 276 -9.05 -11.36 -9.95
C ARG A 276 -9.00 -12.33 -8.79
N ILE A 277 -9.95 -12.25 -7.84
CA ILE A 277 -10.10 -13.23 -6.76
C ILE A 277 -10.28 -14.62 -7.34
N HIS A 278 -11.15 -14.78 -8.33
CA HIS A 278 -11.38 -16.07 -9.00
C HIS A 278 -10.13 -16.56 -9.76
N SER A 279 -9.46 -15.68 -10.50
CA SER A 279 -8.25 -16.05 -11.28
C SER A 279 -7.07 -16.46 -10.38
N ALA A 280 -6.99 -15.94 -9.15
CA ALA A 280 -5.95 -16.25 -8.18
C ALA A 280 -6.47 -17.07 -6.98
N GLU A 281 -7.58 -17.81 -7.17
CA GLU A 281 -8.34 -18.46 -6.11
C GLU A 281 -7.46 -19.27 -5.14
N ASN A 282 -6.60 -20.14 -5.66
CA ASN A 282 -5.75 -21.00 -4.83
C ASN A 282 -4.76 -20.20 -3.98
N ARG A 283 -4.17 -19.14 -4.55
CA ARG A 283 -3.21 -18.27 -3.85
C ARG A 283 -3.92 -17.47 -2.75
N ILE A 284 -5.06 -16.87 -3.09
CA ILE A 284 -5.88 -16.08 -2.15
C ILE A 284 -6.43 -16.97 -1.03
N LYS A 285 -6.99 -18.14 -1.36
CA LYS A 285 -7.52 -19.07 -0.36
C LYS A 285 -6.45 -19.47 0.66
N ARG A 286 -5.24 -19.79 0.19
CA ARG A 286 -4.13 -20.12 1.07
C ARG A 286 -3.71 -18.93 1.93
N LEU A 287 -3.60 -17.72 1.36
CA LEU A 287 -3.29 -16.50 2.12
C LEU A 287 -4.32 -16.23 3.21
N LEU A 288 -5.62 -16.32 2.87
CA LEU A 288 -6.70 -16.08 3.81
C LEU A 288 -6.82 -17.16 4.90
N GLN A 289 -6.46 -18.40 4.61
CA GLN A 289 -6.37 -19.46 5.62
C GLN A 289 -5.30 -19.13 6.67
N ILE A 290 -4.11 -18.69 6.24
CA ILE A 290 -3.01 -18.29 7.13
C ILE A 290 -3.42 -17.06 7.92
N MET A 291 -3.93 -16.03 7.26
CA MET A 291 -4.43 -14.80 7.90
C MET A 291 -5.56 -15.10 8.89
N GLY A 292 -6.38 -16.14 8.63
CA GLY A 292 -7.47 -16.59 9.49
C GLY A 292 -7.01 -17.19 10.82
N SER A 293 -5.81 -17.74 10.87
CA SER A 293 -5.16 -18.28 12.08
C SER A 293 -4.20 -17.31 12.75
N ASP A 294 -3.95 -16.14 12.13
CA ASP A 294 -3.03 -15.13 12.64
C ASP A 294 -3.74 -14.06 13.47
N VAL A 295 -2.99 -13.44 14.39
CA VAL A 295 -3.46 -12.31 15.19
C VAL A 295 -2.83 -11.03 14.64
N ILE A 296 -3.64 -10.21 13.98
CA ILE A 296 -3.20 -8.94 13.35
C ILE A 296 -4.02 -7.73 13.82
N SER A 297 -4.88 -7.92 14.81
CA SER A 297 -5.71 -6.87 15.42
C SER A 297 -6.15 -7.30 16.82
N THR A 298 -6.88 -6.42 17.50
CA THR A 298 -7.47 -6.68 18.82
C THR A 298 -8.83 -7.34 18.70
N ASP A 299 -9.27 -8.05 19.75
CA ASP A 299 -10.61 -8.63 19.82
C ASP A 299 -11.70 -7.55 19.80
N GLU A 300 -11.44 -6.38 20.36
CA GLU A 300 -12.35 -5.24 20.33
C GLU A 300 -12.58 -4.76 18.90
N HIS A 301 -11.51 -4.54 18.13
CA HIS A 301 -11.61 -4.15 16.73
C HIS A 301 -12.31 -5.23 15.89
N LEU A 302 -11.98 -6.51 16.11
CA LEU A 302 -12.64 -7.60 15.41
C LEU A 302 -14.16 -7.59 15.69
N ASN A 303 -14.57 -7.48 16.96
CA ASN A 303 -15.97 -7.49 17.34
C ASN A 303 -16.74 -6.29 16.77
N GLN A 304 -16.14 -5.12 16.76
CA GLN A 304 -16.72 -3.93 16.15
C GLN A 304 -16.88 -4.10 14.63
N LEU A 305 -15.78 -4.43 13.91
CA LEU A 305 -15.78 -4.50 12.46
C LEU A 305 -16.77 -5.53 11.91
N LYS A 306 -16.85 -6.73 12.52
CA LYS A 306 -17.77 -7.76 12.06
C LYS A 306 -19.24 -7.36 12.24
N LEU A 307 -19.57 -6.59 13.28
CA LEU A 307 -20.94 -6.09 13.51
C LEU A 307 -21.28 -4.95 12.54
N GLU A 308 -20.34 -4.03 12.28
CA GLU A 308 -20.54 -2.96 11.31
C GLU A 308 -20.70 -3.51 9.89
N LEU A 309 -19.86 -4.47 9.47
CA LEU A 309 -19.97 -5.14 8.18
C LEU A 309 -21.24 -5.97 8.05
N TYR A 310 -21.65 -6.68 9.11
CA TYR A 310 -22.95 -7.35 9.12
C TYR A 310 -24.11 -6.36 8.95
N SER A 311 -24.10 -5.27 9.70
CA SER A 311 -25.13 -4.24 9.58
C SER A 311 -25.20 -3.62 8.18
N TYR A 312 -24.03 -3.53 7.50
CA TYR A 312 -23.90 -2.98 6.18
C TYR A 312 -24.33 -3.94 5.05
N THR A 313 -24.09 -5.25 5.21
CA THR A 313 -24.28 -6.27 4.15
C THR A 313 -25.42 -7.24 4.40
N ASN A 314 -25.91 -7.34 5.63
CA ASN A 314 -26.82 -8.39 6.14
C ASN A 314 -26.28 -9.83 5.95
N ASP A 315 -24.96 -10.00 5.72
CA ASP A 315 -24.35 -11.32 5.55
C ASP A 315 -23.88 -11.90 6.90
N LEU A 316 -24.49 -13.03 7.30
CA LEU A 316 -24.18 -13.71 8.56
C LEU A 316 -22.75 -14.23 8.67
N ASN A 317 -22.02 -14.36 7.55
CA ASN A 317 -20.63 -14.80 7.59
C ASN A 317 -19.73 -13.80 8.34
N PHE A 318 -20.04 -12.51 8.27
CA PHE A 318 -19.32 -11.52 9.08
C PHE A 318 -19.51 -11.75 10.58
N LYS A 319 -20.74 -12.03 11.05
CA LYS A 319 -20.98 -12.32 12.47
C LYS A 319 -20.24 -13.57 12.97
N LYS A 320 -20.07 -14.58 12.11
CA LYS A 320 -19.40 -15.84 12.44
C LYS A 320 -17.87 -15.73 12.43
N ALA A 321 -17.31 -14.65 11.91
CA ALA A 321 -15.86 -14.45 11.83
C ALA A 321 -15.21 -14.47 13.24
N LYS A 322 -14.09 -15.19 13.36
CA LYS A 322 -13.34 -15.38 14.60
C LYS A 322 -11.99 -14.68 14.59
N SER A 323 -11.58 -14.14 13.43
CA SER A 323 -10.34 -13.38 13.24
C SER A 323 -10.53 -12.36 12.12
N MET A 324 -9.62 -11.40 12.00
CA MET A 324 -9.62 -10.43 10.89
C MET A 324 -9.45 -11.12 9.53
N GLY A 325 -8.68 -12.21 9.46
CA GLY A 325 -8.58 -13.01 8.23
C GLY A 325 -9.89 -13.67 7.85
N ASN A 326 -10.73 -14.10 8.82
CA ASN A 326 -12.08 -14.59 8.55
C ASN A 326 -13.02 -13.47 8.07
N VAL A 327 -12.87 -12.25 8.60
CA VAL A 327 -13.61 -11.08 8.10
C VAL A 327 -13.27 -10.80 6.65
N MET A 328 -11.97 -10.85 6.29
CA MET A 328 -11.52 -10.68 4.91
C MET A 328 -12.04 -11.79 3.99
N SER A 329 -12.03 -13.05 4.45
CA SER A 329 -12.62 -14.17 3.70
C SER A 329 -14.11 -13.92 3.42
N ALA A 330 -14.86 -13.52 4.43
CA ALA A 330 -16.28 -13.17 4.27
C ALA A 330 -16.49 -12.00 3.29
N ALA A 331 -15.62 -10.98 3.32
CA ALA A 331 -15.68 -9.85 2.39
C ALA A 331 -15.45 -10.29 0.93
N PHE A 332 -14.46 -11.15 0.68
CA PHE A 332 -14.19 -11.67 -0.66
C PHE A 332 -15.26 -12.61 -1.17
N GLU A 333 -15.80 -13.48 -0.31
CA GLU A 333 -16.95 -14.32 -0.65
C GLU A 333 -18.20 -13.47 -0.96
N PHE A 334 -18.43 -12.42 -0.17
CA PHE A 334 -19.55 -11.51 -0.40
C PHE A 334 -19.45 -10.83 -1.77
N ILE A 335 -18.28 -10.28 -2.12
CA ILE A 335 -18.05 -9.65 -3.41
C ILE A 335 -18.19 -10.64 -4.57
N THR A 336 -17.60 -11.82 -4.48
CA THR A 336 -17.65 -12.81 -5.57
C THR A 336 -19.06 -13.32 -5.84
N ARG A 337 -19.91 -13.39 -4.81
CA ARG A 337 -21.32 -13.77 -4.97
C ARG A 337 -22.21 -12.63 -5.49
N ASN A 338 -21.90 -11.38 -5.11
CA ASN A 338 -22.83 -10.27 -5.23
C ASN A 338 -22.39 -9.15 -6.17
N PHE A 339 -21.24 -9.26 -6.87
CA PHE A 339 -20.70 -8.17 -7.69
C PHE A 339 -21.63 -7.72 -8.83
N LYS A 340 -22.62 -8.53 -9.22
CA LYS A 340 -23.64 -8.20 -10.22
C LYS A 340 -24.88 -7.53 -9.61
N ASN A 341 -25.00 -7.47 -8.28
CA ASN A 341 -26.18 -6.93 -7.59
C ASN A 341 -25.84 -5.57 -6.96
N THR A 342 -26.08 -4.51 -7.70
CA THR A 342 -25.73 -3.13 -7.35
C THR A 342 -26.45 -2.61 -6.11
N ASN A 343 -27.68 -3.10 -5.83
CA ASN A 343 -28.51 -2.60 -4.73
C ASN A 343 -28.02 -2.98 -3.32
N LEU A 344 -27.10 -3.97 -3.22
CA LEU A 344 -26.55 -4.42 -1.93
C LEU A 344 -25.44 -3.53 -1.38
N PHE A 345 -24.96 -2.57 -2.15
CA PHE A 345 -23.78 -1.77 -1.83
C PHE A 345 -24.06 -0.28 -1.70
N ASN A 346 -25.24 0.10 -1.25
CA ASN A 346 -25.63 1.50 -1.17
C ASN A 346 -24.75 2.26 -0.14
N THR A 347 -23.58 2.66 -0.59
CA THR A 347 -22.51 3.29 0.20
C THR A 347 -22.49 4.79 -0.01
N GLY A 348 -23.56 5.51 0.09
CA GLY A 348 -23.59 6.95 -0.14
C GLY A 348 -22.21 7.64 -0.25
N PHE A 349 -21.92 8.26 -1.36
CA PHE A 349 -20.79 9.17 -1.52
C PHE A 349 -21.21 10.55 -1.03
#